data_1b2f34e19b90e1083ce7ada00dfde27d
#
_entry.id   1b2f34e19b90e1083ce7ada00dfde27d
#
_cell.length_a   1.000
_cell.length_b   1.000
_cell.length_c   1.000
_cell.angle_alpha   90.00
_cell.angle_beta   90.00
_cell.angle_gamma   90.00
#
_symmetry.space_group_name_H-M   'P 1'
#
loop_
_entity.id
_entity.type
_entity.pdbx_description
1 polymer ?
#
loop_
_entity_poly.entity_id
_entity_poly.type
_entity_poly.pdbx_seq_one_letter_code
_entity_poly.pdbx_strand_id
1 'polypeptide(L)'
;SNNEGIYTDANIYSNNFFAEACYFAVAQHQTTNPIRPQETFYSSSNTICLKPTPQAFVPNAFAPTGHNKIFKPILIFGSDVDYSLEVFNRHGTKVFESNEPNIGWNGLDNGKVNALDSYVYHLQFTGLDGQTYRKTGFVVLVQ
;
A
#
# COMPACT_ATOMS: atom_id res chain seq x y z
N SER A 1 -28.04 -28.39 6.29
CA SER A 1 -26.74 -27.89 6.84
C SER A 1 -26.19 -26.87 5.88
N ASN A 2 -26.20 -25.60 6.30
CA ASN A 2 -25.59 -24.51 5.55
C ASN A 2 -24.06 -24.69 5.65
N ASN A 3 -23.42 -25.18 4.60
CA ASN A 3 -21.98 -25.07 4.46
C ASN A 3 -21.69 -23.65 3.93
N GLU A 4 -21.45 -22.73 4.83
CA GLU A 4 -20.79 -21.46 4.48
C GLU A 4 -19.31 -21.79 4.23
N GLY A 5 -18.94 -21.91 2.96
CA GLY A 5 -17.56 -22.06 2.54
C GLY A 5 -16.85 -20.72 2.68
N ILE A 6 -15.90 -20.62 3.61
CA ILE A 6 -14.95 -19.50 3.63
C ILE A 6 -13.85 -19.81 2.63
N TYR A 7 -13.76 -19.01 1.56
CA TYR A 7 -12.67 -19.10 0.59
C TYR A 7 -11.59 -18.07 0.95
N THR A 8 -10.35 -18.54 1.07
CA THR A 8 -9.19 -17.66 1.27
C THR A 8 -8.30 -17.76 0.03
N ASP A 9 -8.14 -16.66 -0.69
CA ASP A 9 -7.20 -16.58 -1.81
C ASP A 9 -5.80 -16.29 -1.28
N ALA A 10 -4.94 -17.31 -1.30
CA ALA A 10 -3.54 -17.19 -0.88
C ALA A 10 -2.65 -16.45 -1.90
N ASN A 11 -3.15 -16.21 -3.11
CA ASN A 11 -2.37 -15.59 -4.19
C ASN A 11 -2.46 -14.05 -4.20
N ILE A 12 -3.27 -13.45 -3.34
CA ILE A 12 -3.39 -11.98 -3.22
C ILE A 12 -2.04 -11.31 -2.93
N TYR A 13 -1.08 -12.02 -2.37
CA TYR A 13 0.26 -11.52 -2.01
C TYR A 13 1.38 -11.95 -2.96
N SER A 14 1.08 -12.64 -4.05
CA SER A 14 2.10 -12.97 -5.05
C SER A 14 2.48 -11.72 -5.87
N ASN A 15 3.76 -11.60 -6.24
CA ASN A 15 4.40 -10.43 -6.85
C ASN A 15 3.85 -9.97 -8.22
N ASN A 16 2.71 -10.52 -8.67
CA ASN A 16 1.97 -10.10 -9.86
C ASN A 16 0.62 -9.46 -9.45
N PHE A 17 0.68 -8.43 -8.62
CA PHE A 17 -0.50 -7.72 -8.17
C PHE A 17 -1.09 -6.90 -9.31
N PHE A 18 -2.13 -7.42 -9.94
CA PHE A 18 -2.95 -6.65 -10.88
C PHE A 18 -3.74 -5.59 -10.11
N ALA A 19 -3.95 -4.44 -10.71
CA ALA A 19 -4.70 -3.33 -10.13
C ALA A 19 -6.15 -3.68 -9.74
N GLU A 20 -6.61 -4.88 -10.09
CA GLU A 20 -7.98 -5.36 -9.82
C GLU A 20 -8.01 -6.89 -9.75
N ALA A 21 -8.66 -7.44 -8.73
CA ALA A 21 -8.94 -8.88 -8.59
C ALA A 21 -10.46 -9.11 -8.67
N CYS A 22 -10.90 -9.95 -9.60
CA CYS A 22 -12.31 -10.24 -9.81
C CYS A 22 -12.63 -11.68 -9.42
N TYR A 23 -13.72 -11.86 -8.69
CA TYR A 23 -14.18 -13.15 -8.15
C TYR A 23 -15.62 -13.42 -8.54
N PHE A 24 -15.92 -14.67 -8.79
CA PHE A 24 -17.28 -15.20 -8.90
C PHE A 24 -17.33 -16.59 -8.28
N ALA A 25 -18.48 -16.98 -7.78
CA ALA A 25 -18.70 -18.32 -7.23
C ALA A 25 -19.40 -19.21 -8.28
N VAL A 26 -19.02 -20.47 -8.33
CA VAL A 26 -19.70 -21.49 -9.14
C VAL A 26 -20.25 -22.56 -8.21
N ALA A 27 -21.56 -22.75 -8.23
CA ALA A 27 -22.22 -23.87 -7.57
C ALA A 27 -22.37 -25.02 -8.58
N GLN A 28 -21.99 -26.22 -8.13
CA GLN A 28 -22.16 -27.45 -8.89
C GLN A 28 -23.19 -28.34 -8.18
N HIS A 29 -24.17 -28.83 -8.92
CA HIS A 29 -25.15 -29.79 -8.44
C HIS A 29 -25.14 -31.03 -9.34
N GLN A 30 -25.08 -32.22 -8.73
CA GLN A 30 -25.17 -33.48 -9.43
C GLN A 30 -26.50 -34.15 -9.07
N THR A 31 -27.21 -34.64 -10.09
CA THR A 31 -28.40 -35.47 -9.85
C THR A 31 -28.01 -36.86 -9.42
N THR A 32 -28.62 -37.37 -8.34
CA THR A 32 -28.41 -38.73 -7.81
C THR A 32 -29.55 -39.67 -8.20
N ASN A 33 -30.14 -39.53 -9.39
CA ASN A 33 -31.21 -40.44 -9.84
C ASN A 33 -30.64 -41.78 -10.32
N PRO A 34 -30.97 -42.92 -9.70
CA PRO A 34 -30.43 -44.23 -10.05
C PRO A 34 -30.89 -44.75 -11.43
N ILE A 35 -31.88 -44.12 -12.07
CA ILE A 35 -32.51 -44.57 -13.32
C ILE A 35 -32.10 -43.73 -14.53
N ARG A 36 -31.47 -42.57 -14.29
CA ARG A 36 -31.04 -41.64 -15.35
C ARG A 36 -29.52 -41.43 -15.30
N PRO A 37 -28.89 -41.07 -16.45
CA PRO A 37 -27.48 -40.66 -16.42
C PRO A 37 -27.27 -39.53 -15.44
N GLN A 38 -26.15 -39.58 -14.74
CA GLN A 38 -25.75 -38.52 -13.81
C GLN A 38 -25.52 -37.22 -14.58
N GLU A 39 -26.36 -36.24 -14.34
CA GLU A 39 -26.25 -34.92 -14.97
C GLU A 39 -25.68 -33.93 -13.96
N THR A 40 -24.74 -33.11 -14.41
CA THR A 40 -24.12 -32.06 -13.61
C THR A 40 -24.61 -30.68 -14.08
N PHE A 41 -25.15 -29.91 -13.18
CA PHE A 41 -25.61 -28.56 -13.44
C PHE A 41 -24.68 -27.57 -12.75
N TYR A 42 -24.42 -26.46 -13.42
CA TYR A 42 -23.60 -25.36 -12.90
C TYR A 42 -24.45 -24.10 -12.82
N SER A 43 -24.24 -23.33 -11.74
CA SER A 43 -24.78 -22.00 -11.58
C SER A 43 -23.67 -21.07 -11.13
N SER A 44 -23.50 -19.94 -11.79
CA SER A 44 -22.49 -18.94 -11.42
C SER A 44 -23.14 -17.70 -10.80
N SER A 45 -22.46 -17.13 -9.81
CA SER A 45 -22.84 -15.82 -9.26
C SER A 45 -22.49 -14.67 -10.22
N ASN A 46 -22.91 -13.46 -9.85
CA ASN A 46 -22.32 -12.25 -10.41
C ASN A 46 -20.82 -12.15 -10.08
N THR A 47 -20.07 -11.44 -10.91
CA THR A 47 -18.66 -11.15 -10.68
C THR A 47 -18.53 -9.90 -9.78
N ILE A 48 -17.68 -9.97 -8.76
CA ILE A 48 -17.30 -8.84 -7.91
C ILE A 48 -15.81 -8.61 -8.09
N CYS A 49 -15.43 -7.35 -8.39
CA CYS A 49 -14.04 -6.94 -8.57
C CYS A 49 -13.59 -6.06 -7.39
N LEU A 50 -12.43 -6.38 -6.85
CA LEU A 50 -11.80 -5.65 -5.75
C LEU A 50 -10.60 -4.88 -6.31
N LYS A 51 -10.60 -3.55 -6.12
CA LYS A 51 -9.47 -2.68 -6.45
C LYS A 51 -8.74 -2.31 -5.17
N PRO A 52 -7.44 -2.60 -5.06
CA PRO A 52 -6.66 -2.15 -3.93
C PRO A 52 -6.58 -0.62 -3.93
N THR A 53 -6.81 0.01 -2.79
CA THR A 53 -6.67 1.46 -2.65
C THR A 53 -5.25 1.79 -2.22
N PRO A 54 -4.48 2.54 -3.04
CA PRO A 54 -3.13 2.96 -2.69
C PRO A 54 -3.13 3.83 -1.43
N GLN A 55 -2.18 3.55 -0.54
CA GLN A 55 -2.02 4.27 0.72
C GLN A 55 -0.56 4.52 1.04
N ALA A 56 -0.28 5.60 1.76
CA ALA A 56 1.03 5.90 2.33
C ALA A 56 0.92 6.04 3.85
N PHE A 57 1.64 5.20 4.57
CA PHE A 57 1.86 5.35 6.01
C PHE A 57 3.12 6.15 6.24
N VAL A 58 2.97 7.31 6.87
CA VAL A 58 4.07 8.24 7.11
C VAL A 58 4.28 8.36 8.61
N PRO A 59 5.48 8.06 9.13
CA PRO A 59 5.79 8.27 10.55
C PRO A 59 5.58 9.75 10.95
N ASN A 60 5.10 9.99 12.15
CA ASN A 60 4.95 11.33 12.69
C ASN A 60 6.18 11.82 13.48
N ALA A 61 7.10 10.92 13.80
CA ALA A 61 8.37 11.24 14.47
C ALA A 61 9.44 10.21 14.13
N PHE A 62 10.71 10.61 14.21
CA PHE A 62 11.86 9.71 14.13
C PHE A 62 13.03 10.23 14.97
N ALA A 63 13.92 9.32 15.37
CA ALA A 63 15.08 9.59 16.20
C ALA A 63 16.34 9.01 15.56
N PRO A 64 17.25 9.80 15.00
CA PRO A 64 18.47 9.32 14.35
C PRO A 64 19.35 8.46 15.25
N THR A 65 19.30 8.69 16.57
CA THR A 65 20.04 7.92 17.58
C THR A 65 19.24 6.79 18.20
N GLY A 66 17.92 6.71 17.92
CA GLY A 66 16.98 5.72 18.47
C GLY A 66 16.79 4.49 17.60
N HIS A 67 15.63 3.86 17.76
CA HIS A 67 15.25 2.69 16.95
C HIS A 67 14.74 3.07 15.56
N ASN A 68 13.99 4.15 15.44
CA ASN A 68 13.48 4.68 14.16
C ASN A 68 14.41 5.78 13.66
N LYS A 69 15.51 5.38 13.02
CA LYS A 69 16.62 6.28 12.64
C LYS A 69 16.37 7.06 11.36
N ILE A 70 15.41 6.63 10.55
CA ILE A 70 15.20 7.16 9.21
C ILE A 70 13.71 7.47 9.03
N PHE A 71 13.43 8.70 8.66
CA PHE A 71 12.10 9.10 8.23
C PHE A 71 11.86 8.61 6.80
N LYS A 72 11.00 7.61 6.64
CA LYS A 72 10.65 7.02 5.36
C LYS A 72 9.17 6.64 5.34
N PRO A 73 8.39 7.12 4.36
CA PRO A 73 7.04 6.62 4.12
C PRO A 73 7.04 5.15 3.71
N ILE A 74 5.97 4.42 4.07
CA ILE A 74 5.71 3.07 3.61
C ILE A 74 4.51 3.13 2.67
N LEU A 75 4.70 2.71 1.43
CA LEU A 75 3.64 2.66 0.43
C LEU A 75 2.99 1.27 0.43
N ILE A 76 1.66 1.25 0.42
CA ILE A 76 0.84 0.06 0.20
C ILE A 76 0.13 0.26 -1.14
N PHE A 77 0.29 -0.68 -2.07
CA PHE A 77 -0.20 -0.58 -3.45
C PHE A 77 0.27 0.69 -4.18
N GLY A 78 1.43 1.21 -3.78
CA GLY A 78 2.13 2.29 -4.46
C GLY A 78 3.20 1.72 -5.40
N SER A 79 3.51 2.49 -6.45
CA SER A 79 4.58 2.24 -7.40
C SER A 79 5.76 3.15 -7.11
N ASP A 80 6.95 2.76 -7.55
CA ASP A 80 8.16 3.60 -7.51
C ASP A 80 8.14 4.71 -8.59
N VAL A 81 7.19 4.63 -9.52
CA VAL A 81 7.04 5.61 -10.60
C VAL A 81 6.55 6.94 -10.04
N ASP A 82 7.20 8.03 -10.44
CA ASP A 82 6.89 9.40 -10.02
C ASP A 82 6.86 9.61 -8.49
N TYR A 83 7.67 8.83 -7.76
CA TYR A 83 7.85 9.04 -6.33
C TYR A 83 8.67 10.29 -6.07
N SER A 84 8.22 11.10 -5.14
CA SER A 84 8.96 12.25 -4.63
C SER A 84 8.65 12.46 -3.15
N LEU A 85 9.68 12.53 -2.34
CA LEU A 85 9.62 12.91 -0.93
C LEU A 85 10.49 14.12 -0.71
N GLU A 86 9.90 15.23 -0.28
CA GLU A 86 10.59 16.45 0.10
C GLU A 86 10.32 16.78 1.56
N VAL A 87 11.35 17.25 2.28
CA VAL A 87 11.23 17.69 3.68
C VAL A 87 11.75 19.11 3.82
N PHE A 88 11.00 19.94 4.52
CA PHE A 88 11.27 21.36 4.71
C PHE A 88 11.32 21.70 6.20
N ASN A 89 12.23 22.59 6.56
CA ASN A 89 12.27 23.17 7.91
C ASN A 89 11.18 24.25 8.09
N ARG A 90 11.03 24.77 9.30
CA ARG A 90 10.05 25.84 9.64
C ARG A 90 10.24 27.14 8.87
N HIS A 91 11.39 27.35 8.25
CA HIS A 91 11.68 28.54 7.41
C HIS A 91 11.35 28.30 5.92
N GLY A 92 10.83 27.12 5.57
CA GLY A 92 10.53 26.75 4.19
C GLY A 92 11.76 26.31 3.38
N THR A 93 12.92 26.11 4.03
CA THR A 93 14.12 25.60 3.36
C THR A 93 14.02 24.09 3.22
N LYS A 94 14.24 23.57 2.01
CA LYS A 94 14.29 22.12 1.77
C LYS A 94 15.58 21.54 2.38
N VAL A 95 15.41 20.57 3.28
CA VAL A 95 16.52 19.90 4.01
C VAL A 95 16.76 18.48 3.53
N PHE A 96 15.81 17.92 2.77
CA PHE A 96 15.92 16.59 2.19
C PHE A 96 15.01 16.45 0.98
N GLU A 97 15.47 15.66 -0.02
CA GLU A 97 14.62 15.18 -1.10
C GLU A 97 15.08 13.78 -1.55
N SER A 98 14.13 12.99 -2.03
CA SER A 98 14.39 11.70 -2.67
C SER A 98 13.31 11.40 -3.69
N ASN A 99 13.71 10.83 -4.82
CA ASN A 99 12.81 10.27 -5.84
C ASN A 99 12.75 8.73 -5.76
N GLU A 100 13.34 8.15 -4.71
CA GLU A 100 13.37 6.71 -4.48
C GLU A 100 12.66 6.35 -3.17
N PRO A 101 11.64 5.47 -3.19
CA PRO A 101 10.88 5.10 -1.99
C PRO A 101 11.74 4.47 -0.90
N ASN A 102 12.88 3.87 -1.29
CA ASN A 102 13.79 3.19 -0.36
C ASN A 102 14.78 4.12 0.34
N ILE A 103 14.91 5.36 -0.14
CA ILE A 103 15.80 6.37 0.44
C ILE A 103 14.97 7.32 1.33
N GLY A 104 15.26 7.31 2.63
CA GLY A 104 14.62 8.16 3.61
C GLY A 104 15.59 9.17 4.23
N TRP A 105 15.03 10.15 4.92
CA TRP A 105 15.79 11.21 5.58
C TRP A 105 16.30 10.72 6.96
N ASN A 106 17.60 10.90 7.18
CA ASN A 106 18.29 10.52 8.42
C ASN A 106 18.47 11.67 9.41
N GLY A 107 17.80 12.80 9.20
CA GLY A 107 17.91 13.99 10.06
C GLY A 107 19.11 14.88 9.75
N LEU A 108 19.89 14.59 8.71
CA LEU A 108 21.03 15.40 8.30
C LEU A 108 20.67 16.30 7.11
N ASP A 109 21.31 17.46 7.07
CA ASP A 109 21.38 18.35 5.90
C ASP A 109 22.86 18.59 5.60
N ASN A 110 23.32 18.19 4.42
CA ASN A 110 24.72 18.29 4.00
C ASN A 110 25.72 17.77 5.05
N GLY A 111 25.38 16.67 5.73
CA GLY A 111 26.21 16.04 6.77
C GLY A 111 26.14 16.71 8.14
N LYS A 112 25.36 17.76 8.32
CA LYS A 112 25.12 18.41 9.63
C LYS A 112 23.79 17.92 10.21
N VAL A 113 23.78 17.68 11.52
CA VAL A 113 22.55 17.32 12.24
C VAL A 113 21.60 18.51 12.24
N ASN A 114 20.37 18.30 11.77
CA ASN A 114 19.32 19.29 11.84
C ASN A 114 18.84 19.50 13.29
N ALA A 115 18.23 20.66 13.54
CA ALA A 115 17.66 20.98 14.85
C ALA A 115 16.53 19.99 15.19
N LEU A 116 16.40 19.66 16.49
CA LEU A 116 15.24 18.94 17.01
C LEU A 116 14.03 19.85 16.91
N ASP A 117 13.18 19.61 15.92
CA ASP A 117 12.05 20.48 15.58
C ASP A 117 11.00 19.69 14.77
N SER A 118 9.94 20.36 14.40
CA SER A 118 8.92 19.87 13.48
C SER A 118 9.24 20.29 12.05
N TYR A 119 9.18 19.35 11.14
CA TYR A 119 9.44 19.53 9.71
C TYR A 119 8.19 19.23 8.90
N VAL A 120 8.00 19.96 7.81
CA VAL A 120 6.91 19.71 6.85
C VAL A 120 7.43 18.74 5.79
N TYR A 121 6.65 17.72 5.45
CA TYR A 121 6.95 16.86 4.32
C TYR A 121 5.90 17.01 3.21
N HIS A 122 6.34 16.89 1.98
CA HIS A 122 5.52 16.66 0.80
C HIS A 122 5.90 15.31 0.21
N LEU A 123 4.89 14.44 0.07
CA LEU A 123 5.03 13.13 -0.54
C LEU A 123 4.15 13.05 -1.77
N GLN A 124 4.71 12.61 -2.88
CA GLN A 124 3.97 12.24 -4.09
C GLN A 124 4.36 10.81 -4.47
N PHE A 125 3.40 10.03 -4.94
CA PHE A 125 3.64 8.71 -5.50
C PHE A 125 2.51 8.33 -6.45
N THR A 126 2.76 7.39 -7.37
CA THR A 126 1.75 6.81 -8.24
C THR A 126 1.27 5.50 -7.65
N GLY A 127 -0.05 5.32 -7.57
CA GLY A 127 -0.66 4.05 -7.14
C GLY A 127 -0.60 2.99 -8.23
N LEU A 128 -0.84 1.72 -7.87
CA LEU A 128 -0.99 0.63 -8.85
C LEU A 128 -2.22 0.81 -9.76
N ASP A 129 -3.15 1.67 -9.38
CA ASP A 129 -4.29 2.11 -10.17
C ASP A 129 -3.93 3.18 -11.23
N GLY A 130 -2.64 3.58 -11.31
CA GLY A 130 -2.13 4.60 -12.22
C GLY A 130 -2.44 6.04 -11.82
N GLN A 131 -3.05 6.27 -10.64
CA GLN A 131 -3.36 7.61 -10.15
C GLN A 131 -2.22 8.18 -9.32
N THR A 132 -2.03 9.50 -9.40
CA THR A 132 -1.06 10.22 -8.58
C THR A 132 -1.67 10.64 -7.26
N TYR A 133 -1.02 10.26 -6.16
CA TYR A 133 -1.39 10.58 -4.79
C TYR A 133 -0.41 11.57 -4.20
N ARG A 134 -0.94 12.55 -3.46
CA ARG A 134 -0.13 13.54 -2.75
C ARG A 134 -0.53 13.57 -1.29
N LYS A 135 0.46 13.65 -0.42
CA LYS A 135 0.26 13.75 1.03
C LYS A 135 1.22 14.79 1.61
N THR A 136 0.68 15.69 2.42
CA THR A 136 1.46 16.69 3.15
C THR A 136 1.19 16.53 4.63
N GLY A 137 2.19 16.69 5.45
CA GLY A 137 2.07 16.58 6.90
C GLY A 137 3.33 17.04 7.61
N PHE A 138 3.39 16.70 8.89
CA PHE A 138 4.52 17.05 9.76
C PHE A 138 5.22 15.80 10.25
N VAL A 139 6.53 15.90 10.43
CA VAL A 139 7.35 14.91 11.12
C VAL A 139 8.21 15.60 12.16
N VAL A 140 8.31 15.02 13.35
CA VAL A 140 9.13 15.57 14.42
C VAL A 140 10.46 14.82 14.46
N LEU A 141 11.55 15.57 14.38
CA LEU A 141 12.90 15.06 14.63
C LEU A 141 13.15 15.13 16.14
N VAL A 142 13.33 13.96 16.75
CA VAL A 142 13.60 13.82 18.18
C VAL A 142 14.96 13.16 18.40
N GLN A 143 15.43 13.16 19.66
CA GLN A 143 16.72 12.56 20.06
C GLN A 143 16.55 11.11 20.51
#